data_c47fb9ddcc6efacd130231334e28821c
#
_entry.id   c47fb9ddcc6efacd130231334e28821c
#
_cell.length_a   1.000
_cell.length_b   1.000
_cell.length_c   1.000
_cell.angle_alpha   90.00
_cell.angle_beta   90.00
_cell.angle_gamma   90.00
#
_symmetry.space_group_name_H-M   'P 1'
#
loop_
_entity.id
_entity.type
_entity.pdbx_description
1 polymer ?
#
loop_
_entity_poly.entity_id
_entity_poly.type
_entity_poly.pdbx_seq_one_letter_code
_entity_poly.pdbx_strand_id
1 'polypeptide(L)'
;GHTAVGLELARWLVEHQDQLCGKFKLIFQPAEEGVRGARAMCEAGIVDDVDYFLSGHVGGVIGRGEVAVMDGGFLASSKFDIAIEGKPAHAGNAPQQGNNALMAACAASMMLQGIPRHADGVTRVSVGTLHAGEGRNVIPAHAKLQMEVRGETKEVNEFMKEYVYDIFAGVDKAYRVKSKVELAGESTTLMQCPAIYDKVEEVMKKIPGIKVLPRIHTPSGSEDCALFIRRVIERGGQAGFILYGCNHHGHHRPNFEIQD
;
A
#
# COMPACT_ATOMS: atom_id res chain seq x y z
N GLY A 1 -5.12 -17.17 6.20
CA GLY A 1 -6.31 -16.49 6.74
C GLY A 1 -7.28 -16.09 5.65
N HIS A 2 -7.07 -14.95 4.98
CA HIS A 2 -8.03 -14.35 4.02
C HIS A 2 -8.46 -15.30 2.89
N THR A 3 -7.51 -16.03 2.27
CA THR A 3 -7.82 -17.02 1.23
C THR A 3 -8.74 -18.13 1.73
N ALA A 4 -8.53 -18.62 2.94
CA ALA A 4 -9.38 -19.67 3.54
C ALA A 4 -10.82 -19.15 3.74
N VAL A 5 -10.98 -17.92 4.22
CA VAL A 5 -12.30 -17.28 4.35
C VAL A 5 -12.97 -17.16 2.98
N GLY A 6 -12.23 -16.75 1.94
CA GLY A 6 -12.76 -16.64 0.58
C GLY A 6 -13.19 -18.00 -0.01
N LEU A 7 -12.44 -19.06 0.25
CA LEU A 7 -12.79 -20.41 -0.21
C LEU A 7 -14.04 -20.95 0.53
N GLU A 8 -14.14 -20.70 1.83
CA GLU A 8 -15.32 -21.11 2.60
C GLU A 8 -16.56 -20.33 2.16
N LEU A 9 -16.43 -19.04 1.90
CA LEU A 9 -17.50 -18.22 1.32
C LEU A 9 -17.90 -18.75 -0.06
N ALA A 10 -16.95 -19.16 -0.90
CA ALA A 10 -17.24 -19.76 -2.21
C ALA A 10 -18.10 -21.03 -2.06
N ARG A 11 -17.72 -21.90 -1.12
CA ARG A 11 -18.47 -23.12 -0.83
C ARG A 11 -19.89 -22.79 -0.38
N TRP A 12 -20.03 -21.88 0.57
CA TRP A 12 -21.32 -21.46 1.10
C TRP A 12 -22.23 -20.88 0.00
N LEU A 13 -21.71 -20.03 -0.88
CA LEU A 13 -22.46 -19.45 -2.00
C LEU A 13 -22.99 -20.52 -2.95
N VAL A 14 -22.21 -21.56 -3.24
CA VAL A 14 -22.62 -22.69 -4.09
C VAL A 14 -23.72 -23.53 -3.41
N GLU A 15 -23.56 -23.83 -2.11
CA GLU A 15 -24.53 -24.60 -1.34
C GLU A 15 -25.88 -23.89 -1.18
N HIS A 16 -25.91 -22.54 -1.24
CA HIS A 16 -27.13 -21.74 -1.03
C HIS A 16 -27.59 -20.99 -2.27
N GLN A 17 -27.09 -21.34 -3.44
CA GLN A 17 -27.33 -20.62 -4.70
C GLN A 17 -28.82 -20.39 -5.01
N ASP A 18 -29.71 -21.35 -4.63
CA ASP A 18 -31.14 -21.26 -4.86
C ASP A 18 -31.86 -20.20 -3.98
N GLN A 19 -31.16 -19.73 -2.92
CA GLN A 19 -31.67 -18.70 -1.99
C GLN A 19 -31.09 -17.31 -2.28
N LEU A 20 -30.15 -17.21 -3.23
CA LEU A 20 -29.42 -16.00 -3.52
C LEU A 20 -29.91 -15.37 -4.83
N CYS A 21 -29.91 -14.04 -4.87
CA CYS A 21 -30.23 -13.27 -6.05
C CYS A 21 -29.01 -12.46 -6.52
N GLY A 22 -28.82 -12.38 -7.83
CA GLY A 22 -27.73 -11.61 -8.44
C GLY A 22 -26.53 -12.47 -8.81
N LYS A 23 -25.41 -11.78 -9.08
CA LYS A 23 -24.13 -12.41 -9.43
C LYS A 23 -23.13 -12.15 -8.31
N PHE A 24 -22.39 -13.17 -7.92
CA PHE A 24 -21.34 -13.07 -6.92
C PHE A 24 -19.99 -13.26 -7.59
N LYS A 25 -19.08 -12.35 -7.31
CA LYS A 25 -17.70 -12.37 -7.82
C LYS A 25 -16.74 -12.41 -6.63
N LEU A 26 -16.00 -13.49 -6.49
CA LEU A 26 -14.94 -13.62 -5.51
C LEU A 26 -13.62 -13.22 -6.14
N ILE A 27 -12.93 -12.26 -5.54
CA ILE A 27 -11.68 -11.71 -6.05
C ILE A 27 -10.54 -12.15 -5.14
N PHE A 28 -9.64 -12.99 -5.66
CA PHE A 28 -8.40 -13.38 -4.99
C PHE A 28 -7.26 -12.54 -5.57
N GLN A 29 -6.94 -11.46 -4.87
CA GLN A 29 -5.97 -10.48 -5.33
C GLN A 29 -4.54 -10.97 -5.04
N PRO A 30 -3.62 -10.93 -6.03
CA PRO A 30 -2.19 -11.16 -5.81
C PRO A 30 -1.47 -9.89 -5.38
N ALA A 31 -0.26 -10.04 -4.82
CA ALA A 31 0.73 -8.98 -4.63
C ALA A 31 0.26 -7.75 -3.80
N GLU A 32 -0.61 -7.97 -2.79
CA GLU A 32 -1.07 -6.90 -1.88
C GLU A 32 0.10 -6.28 -1.13
N GLU A 33 1.05 -7.05 -0.59
CA GLU A 33 2.22 -6.57 0.16
C GLU A 33 3.10 -5.58 -0.63
N GLY A 34 3.04 -5.64 -1.95
CA GLY A 34 3.67 -4.68 -2.86
C GLY A 34 2.79 -3.51 -3.27
N VAL A 35 1.50 -3.48 -2.86
CA VAL A 35 0.44 -2.58 -3.35
C VAL A 35 0.36 -2.53 -4.88
N ARG A 36 0.40 -3.69 -5.52
CA ARG A 36 0.51 -3.84 -6.99
C ARG A 36 -0.72 -4.48 -7.62
N GLY A 37 -1.34 -5.45 -6.93
CA GLY A 37 -2.36 -6.31 -7.52
C GLY A 37 -3.65 -5.59 -7.83
N ALA A 38 -4.18 -4.81 -6.93
CA ALA A 38 -5.44 -4.12 -7.09
C ALA A 38 -5.43 -3.14 -8.26
N ARG A 39 -4.33 -2.41 -8.47
CA ARG A 39 -4.18 -1.48 -9.59
C ARG A 39 -4.32 -2.18 -10.93
N ALA A 40 -3.54 -3.24 -11.15
CA ALA A 40 -3.59 -4.00 -12.40
C ALA A 40 -4.97 -4.61 -12.65
N MET A 41 -5.63 -5.10 -11.61
CA MET A 41 -6.99 -5.65 -11.69
C MET A 41 -8.04 -4.57 -11.95
N CYS A 42 -7.90 -3.37 -11.37
CA CYS A 42 -8.75 -2.22 -11.69
C CYS A 42 -8.59 -1.79 -13.15
N GLU A 43 -7.37 -1.72 -13.66
CA GLU A 43 -7.07 -1.39 -15.05
C GLU A 43 -7.67 -2.44 -16.02
N ALA A 44 -7.72 -3.70 -15.61
CA ALA A 44 -8.40 -4.79 -16.33
C ALA A 44 -9.94 -4.77 -16.20
N GLY A 45 -10.52 -3.85 -15.41
CA GLY A 45 -11.96 -3.70 -15.26
C GLY A 45 -12.65 -4.75 -14.39
N ILE A 46 -11.91 -5.44 -13.52
CA ILE A 46 -12.44 -6.56 -12.71
C ILE A 46 -13.64 -6.18 -11.85
N VAL A 47 -13.74 -4.93 -11.41
CA VAL A 47 -14.83 -4.42 -10.56
C VAL A 47 -15.78 -3.46 -11.28
N ASP A 48 -15.68 -3.32 -12.60
CA ASP A 48 -16.45 -2.34 -13.35
C ASP A 48 -17.94 -2.67 -13.46
N ASP A 49 -18.31 -3.93 -13.26
CA ASP A 49 -19.69 -4.46 -13.25
C ASP A 49 -20.19 -4.78 -11.82
N VAL A 50 -19.54 -4.21 -10.79
CA VAL A 50 -19.86 -4.50 -9.39
C VAL A 50 -20.69 -3.37 -8.78
N ASP A 51 -21.89 -3.71 -8.30
CA ASP A 51 -22.78 -2.78 -7.59
C ASP A 51 -22.44 -2.67 -6.11
N TYR A 52 -22.02 -3.77 -5.48
CA TYR A 52 -21.66 -3.87 -4.06
C TYR A 52 -20.33 -4.58 -3.90
N PHE A 53 -19.36 -3.90 -3.29
CA PHE A 53 -18.04 -4.49 -3.01
C PHE A 53 -17.78 -4.50 -1.51
N LEU A 54 -17.42 -5.65 -0.98
CA LEU A 54 -16.96 -5.79 0.41
C LEU A 54 -15.59 -6.44 0.44
N SER A 55 -14.71 -5.86 1.20
CA SER A 55 -13.40 -6.43 1.52
C SER A 55 -13.19 -6.44 3.02
N GLY A 56 -12.20 -7.16 3.50
CA GLY A 56 -11.91 -7.19 4.91
C GLY A 56 -10.52 -7.73 5.20
N HIS A 57 -10.02 -7.35 6.37
CA HIS A 57 -8.73 -7.80 6.85
C HIS A 57 -8.84 -8.29 8.29
N VAL A 58 -8.01 -9.26 8.63
CA VAL A 58 -7.80 -9.65 10.02
C VAL A 58 -7.15 -8.50 10.78
N GLY A 59 -7.85 -7.95 11.78
CA GLY A 59 -7.43 -6.74 12.47
C GLY A 59 -6.62 -7.03 13.74
N GLY A 60 -5.39 -6.50 13.80
CA GLY A 60 -4.57 -6.56 15.01
C GLY A 60 -4.91 -5.51 16.07
N VAL A 61 -5.82 -4.59 15.76
CA VAL A 61 -6.26 -3.54 16.67
C VAL A 61 -7.56 -3.87 17.40
N ILE A 62 -8.20 -4.98 17.04
CA ILE A 62 -9.42 -5.47 17.65
C ILE A 62 -9.27 -6.95 18.05
N GLY A 63 -9.95 -7.37 19.10
CA GLY A 63 -9.80 -8.70 19.68
C GLY A 63 -10.66 -9.77 18.99
N ARG A 64 -10.37 -11.04 19.29
CA ARG A 64 -11.15 -12.17 18.79
C ARG A 64 -12.63 -12.02 19.15
N GLY A 65 -13.51 -12.27 18.18
CA GLY A 65 -14.96 -12.08 18.31
C GLY A 65 -15.44 -10.64 18.19
N GLU A 66 -14.55 -9.70 17.94
CA GLU A 66 -14.88 -8.32 17.64
C GLU A 66 -14.81 -8.07 16.14
N VAL A 67 -15.69 -7.21 15.63
CA VAL A 67 -15.73 -6.76 14.25
C VAL A 67 -15.99 -5.27 14.19
N ALA A 68 -15.48 -4.61 13.18
CA ALA A 68 -15.71 -3.19 12.95
C ALA A 68 -15.75 -2.87 11.45
N VAL A 69 -16.50 -1.87 11.07
CA VAL A 69 -16.38 -1.24 9.76
C VAL A 69 -15.25 -0.20 9.83
N MET A 70 -14.38 -0.18 8.83
CA MET A 70 -13.46 0.95 8.64
C MET A 70 -14.14 2.01 7.76
N ASP A 71 -14.13 3.24 8.25
CA ASP A 71 -14.67 4.40 7.52
C ASP A 71 -13.57 5.42 7.12
N GLY A 72 -12.32 5.02 7.24
CA GLY A 72 -11.14 5.81 6.89
C GLY A 72 -9.85 5.15 7.38
N GLY A 73 -8.79 5.94 7.49
CA GLY A 73 -7.54 5.56 8.15
C GLY A 73 -6.49 4.88 7.27
N PHE A 74 -6.79 4.50 6.03
CA PHE A 74 -5.75 4.09 5.10
C PHE A 74 -5.03 5.31 4.55
N LEU A 75 -3.69 5.26 4.61
CA LEU A 75 -2.85 6.25 3.96
C LEU A 75 -2.69 5.89 2.49
N ALA A 76 -2.77 6.89 1.63
CA ALA A 76 -2.28 6.74 0.26
C ALA A 76 -0.78 6.47 0.31
N SER A 77 -0.29 5.57 -0.53
CA SER A 77 1.10 5.11 -0.51
C SER A 77 1.63 4.97 -1.92
N SER A 78 2.89 5.34 -2.10
CA SER A 78 3.62 5.16 -3.35
C SER A 78 4.97 4.53 -3.05
N LYS A 79 5.23 3.37 -3.66
CA LYS A 79 6.48 2.60 -3.51
C LYS A 79 7.32 2.77 -4.76
N PHE A 80 8.60 2.98 -4.59
CA PHE A 80 9.54 3.23 -5.68
C PHE A 80 10.70 2.24 -5.66
N ASP A 81 11.03 1.74 -6.86
CA ASP A 81 12.29 1.07 -7.15
C ASP A 81 13.15 2.05 -7.97
N ILE A 82 14.33 2.39 -7.47
CA ILE A 82 15.21 3.37 -8.09
C ILE A 82 16.54 2.73 -8.43
N ALA A 83 16.98 2.90 -9.68
CA ALA A 83 18.30 2.53 -10.14
C ALA A 83 19.07 3.78 -10.53
N ILE A 84 20.30 3.94 -10.03
CA ILE A 84 21.18 5.06 -10.33
C ILE A 84 22.41 4.53 -11.08
N GLU A 85 22.64 5.10 -12.26
CA GLU A 85 23.78 4.81 -13.11
C GLU A 85 24.76 5.98 -13.08
N GLY A 86 25.98 5.70 -12.68
CA GLY A 86 27.10 6.61 -12.70
C GLY A 86 28.19 6.16 -13.69
N LYS A 87 29.45 6.48 -13.37
CA LYS A 87 30.62 6.10 -14.17
C LYS A 87 31.74 5.62 -13.26
N PRO A 88 32.29 4.42 -13.47
CA PRO A 88 33.39 3.93 -12.65
C PRO A 88 34.70 4.66 -12.97
N ALA A 89 35.56 4.75 -11.98
CA ALA A 89 36.93 5.24 -12.13
C ALA A 89 37.82 4.68 -10.99
N HIS A 90 39.13 4.71 -11.19
CA HIS A 90 40.07 4.35 -10.12
C HIS A 90 40.13 5.47 -9.08
N ALA A 91 39.70 5.17 -7.84
CA ALA A 91 39.51 6.17 -6.79
C ALA A 91 40.78 6.95 -6.41
N GLY A 92 41.93 6.32 -6.47
CA GLY A 92 43.23 6.95 -6.11
C GLY A 92 43.95 7.57 -7.32
N ASN A 93 43.70 7.11 -8.54
CA ASN A 93 44.47 7.53 -9.72
C ASN A 93 43.76 8.58 -10.57
N ALA A 94 42.47 8.43 -10.78
CA ALA A 94 41.72 9.31 -11.67
C ALA A 94 40.26 9.50 -11.17
N PRO A 95 40.02 9.92 -9.91
CA PRO A 95 38.67 10.02 -9.34
C PRO A 95 37.78 11.00 -10.10
N GLN A 96 38.31 12.04 -10.71
CA GLN A 96 37.59 13.04 -11.50
C GLN A 96 36.97 12.49 -12.80
N GLN A 97 37.33 11.29 -13.22
CA GLN A 97 36.75 10.64 -14.39
C GLN A 97 35.47 9.85 -14.06
N GLY A 98 35.22 9.64 -12.75
CA GLY A 98 34.05 8.90 -12.27
C GLY A 98 32.88 9.78 -11.89
N ASN A 99 31.67 9.18 -11.92
CA ASN A 99 30.43 9.75 -11.37
C ASN A 99 29.91 8.78 -10.32
N ASN A 100 29.92 9.19 -9.06
CA ASN A 100 29.73 8.30 -7.93
C ASN A 100 28.23 8.05 -7.63
N ALA A 101 27.71 6.90 -8.05
CA ALA A 101 26.31 6.52 -7.84
C ALA A 101 25.99 6.24 -6.35
N LEU A 102 26.96 5.75 -5.56
CA LEU A 102 26.77 5.53 -4.12
C LEU A 102 26.56 6.86 -3.40
N MET A 103 27.40 7.85 -3.65
CA MET A 103 27.26 9.17 -3.02
C MET A 103 25.98 9.89 -3.47
N ALA A 104 25.59 9.71 -4.74
CA ALA A 104 24.31 10.19 -5.24
C ALA A 104 23.14 9.58 -4.47
N ALA A 105 23.16 8.26 -4.25
CA ALA A 105 22.13 7.55 -3.49
C ALA A 105 22.08 7.98 -2.01
N CYS A 106 23.23 8.19 -1.37
CA CYS A 106 23.29 8.72 -0.01
C CYS A 106 22.71 10.13 0.08
N ALA A 107 23.09 11.01 -0.86
CA ALA A 107 22.56 12.38 -0.90
C ALA A 107 21.04 12.39 -1.12
N ALA A 108 20.53 11.60 -2.08
CA ALA A 108 19.09 11.44 -2.29
C ALA A 108 18.38 10.96 -1.01
N SER A 109 18.92 9.96 -0.33
CA SER A 109 18.34 9.43 0.91
C SER A 109 18.24 10.48 2.02
N MET A 110 19.23 11.37 2.14
CA MET A 110 19.20 12.48 3.09
C MET A 110 18.19 13.56 2.66
N MET A 111 18.17 13.93 1.38
CA MET A 111 17.24 14.93 0.84
C MET A 111 15.78 14.47 1.00
N LEU A 112 15.48 13.19 0.81
CA LEU A 112 14.16 12.60 1.01
C LEU A 112 13.64 12.79 2.45
N GLN A 113 14.51 12.72 3.46
CA GLN A 113 14.13 13.00 4.86
C GLN A 113 13.81 14.48 5.09
N GLY A 114 14.29 15.37 4.21
CA GLY A 114 14.04 16.81 4.22
C GLY A 114 12.74 17.24 3.53
N ILE A 115 11.95 16.34 2.97
CA ILE A 115 10.64 16.68 2.40
C ILE A 115 9.77 17.32 3.49
N PRO A 116 9.17 18.51 3.24
CA PRO A 116 8.37 19.21 4.23
C PRO A 116 7.17 18.37 4.69
N ARG A 117 6.79 18.54 5.95
CA ARG A 117 5.50 18.01 6.43
C ARG A 117 4.37 18.83 5.83
N HIS A 118 3.24 18.18 5.54
CA HIS A 118 2.07 18.84 4.97
C HIS A 118 1.10 19.28 6.06
N ALA A 119 0.51 20.48 5.92
CA ALA A 119 -0.45 20.99 6.88
C ALA A 119 -1.79 20.21 6.85
N ASP A 120 -2.17 19.70 5.66
CA ASP A 120 -3.46 19.07 5.45
C ASP A 120 -3.43 17.55 5.71
N GLY A 121 -2.39 17.03 6.34
CA GLY A 121 -2.38 15.65 6.73
C GLY A 121 -1.02 15.03 7.04
N VAL A 122 -1.08 13.81 7.55
CA VAL A 122 0.08 13.01 7.93
C VAL A 122 0.90 12.61 6.69
N THR A 123 2.21 12.76 6.80
CA THR A 123 3.18 12.30 5.78
C THR A 123 4.14 11.28 6.36
N ARG A 124 4.59 10.34 5.54
CA ARG A 124 5.67 9.40 5.86
C ARG A 124 6.62 9.29 4.68
N VAL A 125 7.88 9.08 4.97
CA VAL A 125 8.93 8.73 4.01
C VAL A 125 9.84 7.69 4.63
N SER A 126 10.18 6.67 3.85
CA SER A 126 11.10 5.61 4.28
C SER A 126 11.95 5.14 3.12
N VAL A 127 13.26 5.18 3.29
CA VAL A 127 14.21 4.46 2.43
C VAL A 127 14.46 3.10 3.10
N GLY A 128 13.90 2.04 2.52
CA GLY A 128 13.93 0.70 3.08
C GLY A 128 15.22 -0.05 2.77
N THR A 129 15.73 0.11 1.55
CA THR A 129 16.99 -0.52 1.13
C THR A 129 17.86 0.44 0.32
N LEU A 130 19.17 0.30 0.46
CA LEU A 130 20.17 0.94 -0.39
C LEU A 130 21.33 -0.04 -0.60
N HIS A 131 21.61 -0.35 -1.86
CA HIS A 131 22.72 -1.22 -2.26
C HIS A 131 23.58 -0.52 -3.29
N ALA A 132 24.88 -0.36 -3.03
CA ALA A 132 25.80 0.31 -3.93
C ALA A 132 27.25 -0.10 -3.68
N GLY A 133 28.07 -0.03 -4.73
CA GLY A 133 29.53 -0.20 -4.67
C GLY A 133 29.99 -1.64 -4.79
N GLU A 134 31.22 -1.79 -5.31
CA GLU A 134 31.86 -3.09 -5.60
C GLU A 134 33.19 -3.25 -4.88
N GLY A 135 33.88 -2.15 -4.56
CA GLY A 135 35.19 -2.21 -3.91
C GLY A 135 35.68 -0.84 -3.45
N ARG A 136 36.60 -0.86 -2.46
CA ARG A 136 37.09 0.36 -1.78
C ARG A 136 37.90 1.33 -2.66
N ASN A 137 38.43 0.86 -3.76
CA ASN A 137 39.34 1.61 -4.64
C ASN A 137 38.72 1.93 -6.02
N VAL A 138 37.41 1.70 -6.18
CA VAL A 138 36.66 2.00 -7.40
C VAL A 138 35.56 3.00 -7.07
N ILE A 139 35.37 4.03 -7.91
CA ILE A 139 34.20 4.92 -7.84
C ILE A 139 32.97 4.10 -8.23
N PRO A 140 31.96 3.94 -7.36
CA PRO A 140 30.78 3.13 -7.64
C PRO A 140 29.98 3.64 -8.82
N ALA A 141 29.73 2.75 -9.79
CA ALA A 141 28.94 3.08 -10.98
C ALA A 141 27.44 2.81 -10.83
N HIS A 142 27.06 2.00 -9.85
CA HIS A 142 25.66 1.58 -9.71
C HIS A 142 25.20 1.69 -8.26
N ALA A 143 23.94 2.13 -8.10
CA ALA A 143 23.21 2.04 -6.83
C ALA A 143 21.76 1.66 -7.08
N LYS A 144 21.14 0.99 -6.11
CA LYS A 144 19.72 0.65 -6.10
C LYS A 144 19.12 1.03 -4.76
N LEU A 145 17.95 1.66 -4.80
CA LEU A 145 17.17 1.99 -3.61
C LEU A 145 15.74 1.45 -3.77
N GLN A 146 15.17 1.06 -2.64
CA GLN A 146 13.73 0.86 -2.52
C GLN A 146 13.20 1.74 -1.41
N MET A 147 12.15 2.49 -1.73
CA MET A 147 11.59 3.46 -0.80
C MET A 147 10.07 3.58 -0.95
N GLU A 148 9.44 4.18 0.03
CA GLU A 148 8.03 4.57 -0.05
C GLU A 148 7.80 5.96 0.52
N VAL A 149 6.76 6.60 0.01
CA VAL A 149 6.13 7.76 0.62
C VAL A 149 4.67 7.47 0.90
N ARG A 150 4.11 8.11 1.93
CA ARG A 150 2.69 8.01 2.28
C ARG A 150 2.13 9.37 2.61
N GLY A 151 0.87 9.59 2.24
CA GLY A 151 0.08 10.76 2.58
C GLY A 151 -1.28 10.39 3.16
N GLU A 152 -1.79 11.18 4.10
CA GLU A 152 -3.12 10.96 4.68
C GLU A 152 -4.24 11.08 3.65
N THR A 153 -4.03 11.91 2.62
CA THR A 153 -4.92 12.05 1.48
C THR A 153 -4.17 11.72 0.18
N LYS A 154 -4.93 11.55 -0.90
CA LYS A 154 -4.35 11.37 -2.24
C LYS A 154 -3.48 12.58 -2.61
N GLU A 155 -3.96 13.78 -2.35
CA GLU A 155 -3.30 15.05 -2.69
C GLU A 155 -1.98 15.21 -1.91
N VAL A 156 -1.99 14.87 -0.61
CA VAL A 156 -0.77 14.87 0.23
C VAL A 156 0.23 13.81 -0.26
N ASN A 157 -0.23 12.67 -0.74
CA ASN A 157 0.67 11.65 -1.32
C ASN A 157 1.24 12.09 -2.67
N GLU A 158 0.45 12.75 -3.53
CA GLU A 158 0.95 13.32 -4.79
C GLU A 158 2.04 14.36 -4.53
N PHE A 159 1.84 15.28 -3.57
CA PHE A 159 2.87 16.21 -3.12
C PHE A 159 4.17 15.48 -2.73
N MET A 160 4.09 14.39 -1.97
CA MET A 160 5.26 13.62 -1.60
C MET A 160 5.94 12.96 -2.81
N LYS A 161 5.15 12.48 -3.77
CA LYS A 161 5.66 11.86 -5.02
C LYS A 161 6.41 12.88 -5.89
N GLU A 162 5.90 14.08 -6.04
CA GLU A 162 6.54 15.16 -6.80
C GLU A 162 7.94 15.44 -6.23
N TYR A 163 8.06 15.56 -4.90
CA TYR A 163 9.37 15.73 -4.26
C TYR A 163 10.34 14.58 -4.53
N VAL A 164 9.87 13.34 -4.59
CA VAL A 164 10.73 12.22 -4.95
C VAL A 164 11.35 12.41 -6.33
N TYR A 165 10.54 12.73 -7.34
CA TYR A 165 11.05 12.96 -8.70
C TYR A 165 11.98 14.15 -8.78
N ASP A 166 11.66 15.26 -8.13
CA ASP A 166 12.49 16.48 -8.11
C ASP A 166 13.83 16.26 -7.44
N ILE A 167 13.86 15.50 -6.33
CA ILE A 167 15.09 15.16 -5.61
C ILE A 167 16.02 14.36 -6.52
N PHE A 168 15.52 13.31 -7.20
CA PHE A 168 16.35 12.52 -8.09
C PHE A 168 16.81 13.31 -9.31
N ALA A 169 15.97 14.18 -9.88
CA ALA A 169 16.38 15.10 -10.94
C ALA A 169 17.49 16.07 -10.49
N GLY A 170 17.41 16.57 -9.25
CA GLY A 170 18.44 17.41 -8.64
C GLY A 170 19.75 16.66 -8.39
N VAL A 171 19.66 15.44 -7.86
CA VAL A 171 20.81 14.57 -7.61
C VAL A 171 21.52 14.16 -8.90
N ASP A 172 20.78 13.87 -9.95
CA ASP A 172 21.32 13.54 -11.27
C ASP A 172 22.22 14.67 -11.81
N LYS A 173 21.78 15.92 -11.66
CA LYS A 173 22.57 17.09 -12.01
C LYS A 173 23.82 17.25 -11.13
N ALA A 174 23.65 17.15 -9.82
CA ALA A 174 24.73 17.41 -8.85
C ALA A 174 25.86 16.39 -8.94
N TYR A 175 25.52 15.11 -9.13
CA TYR A 175 26.49 14.01 -9.16
C TYR A 175 26.80 13.52 -10.58
N ARG A 176 26.17 14.11 -11.61
CA ARG A 176 26.33 13.72 -13.04
C ARG A 176 26.04 12.24 -13.27
N VAL A 177 25.02 11.73 -12.58
CA VAL A 177 24.52 10.36 -12.69
C VAL A 177 23.18 10.36 -13.46
N LYS A 178 22.61 9.19 -13.68
CA LYS A 178 21.30 9.03 -14.31
C LYS A 178 20.45 8.09 -13.48
N SER A 179 19.36 8.62 -12.93
CA SER A 179 18.40 7.85 -12.14
C SER A 179 17.22 7.39 -12.98
N LYS A 180 16.83 6.12 -12.80
CA LYS A 180 15.56 5.59 -13.26
C LYS A 180 14.67 5.40 -12.03
N VAL A 181 13.65 6.23 -11.89
CA VAL A 181 12.67 6.20 -10.79
C VAL A 181 11.42 5.49 -11.30
N GLU A 182 11.16 4.30 -10.80
CA GLU A 182 9.99 3.50 -11.18
C GLU A 182 8.99 3.44 -10.03
N LEU A 183 7.73 3.77 -10.30
CA LEU A 183 6.63 3.57 -9.37
C LEU A 183 6.28 2.07 -9.35
N ALA A 184 6.75 1.39 -8.31
CA ALA A 184 6.65 -0.07 -8.17
C ALA A 184 5.29 -0.53 -7.65
N GLY A 185 4.59 0.32 -6.90
CA GLY A 185 3.26 0.03 -6.36
C GLY A 185 2.61 1.28 -5.80
N GLU A 186 1.28 1.28 -5.77
CA GLU A 186 0.49 2.42 -5.32
C GLU A 186 -0.83 1.97 -4.69
N SER A 187 -1.21 2.64 -3.59
CA SER A 187 -2.54 2.54 -2.99
C SER A 187 -3.12 3.93 -2.75
N THR A 188 -4.41 3.97 -2.45
CA THR A 188 -5.14 5.21 -2.18
C THR A 188 -5.81 5.17 -0.81
N THR A 189 -6.39 6.30 -0.40
CA THR A 189 -7.18 6.38 0.83
C THR A 189 -8.50 5.64 0.67
N LEU A 190 -9.03 5.15 1.79
CA LEU A 190 -10.35 4.54 1.84
C LEU A 190 -11.43 5.59 1.55
N MET A 191 -12.20 5.39 0.49
CA MET A 191 -13.34 6.23 0.17
C MET A 191 -14.55 5.82 1.00
N GLN A 192 -15.19 6.79 1.64
CA GLN A 192 -16.33 6.52 2.53
C GLN A 192 -17.62 6.22 1.77
N CYS A 193 -18.40 5.27 2.29
CA CYS A 193 -19.72 4.93 1.79
C CYS A 193 -20.68 4.58 2.95
N PRO A 194 -21.23 5.57 3.67
CA PRO A 194 -22.06 5.34 4.86
C PRO A 194 -23.24 4.40 4.64
N ALA A 195 -23.85 4.45 3.45
CA ALA A 195 -25.02 3.63 3.14
C ALA A 195 -24.77 2.11 3.22
N ILE A 196 -23.57 1.65 2.82
CA ILE A 196 -23.21 0.23 2.95
C ILE A 196 -22.75 -0.08 4.37
N TYR A 197 -22.14 0.88 5.06
CA TYR A 197 -21.66 0.67 6.45
C TYR A 197 -22.82 0.35 7.39
N ASP A 198 -23.91 1.13 7.32
CA ASP A 198 -25.11 0.91 8.15
C ASP A 198 -25.70 -0.49 7.93
N LYS A 199 -25.78 -0.93 6.67
CA LYS A 199 -26.28 -2.28 6.32
C LYS A 199 -25.36 -3.38 6.87
N VAL A 200 -24.06 -3.22 6.71
CA VAL A 200 -23.08 -4.20 7.20
C VAL A 200 -23.13 -4.30 8.71
N GLU A 201 -23.16 -3.17 9.43
CA GLU A 201 -23.28 -3.15 10.89
C GLU A 201 -24.57 -3.79 11.38
N GLU A 202 -25.70 -3.55 10.69
CA GLU A 202 -26.98 -4.17 11.02
C GLU A 202 -26.90 -5.71 10.91
N VAL A 203 -26.27 -6.22 9.86
CA VAL A 203 -26.07 -7.67 9.67
C VAL A 203 -25.13 -8.24 10.73
N MET A 204 -23.99 -7.58 10.97
CA MET A 204 -23.01 -8.04 11.96
C MET A 204 -23.62 -8.15 13.37
N LYS A 205 -24.48 -7.21 13.77
CA LYS A 205 -25.19 -7.24 15.07
C LYS A 205 -26.12 -8.44 15.25
N LYS A 206 -26.53 -9.11 14.15
CA LYS A 206 -27.38 -10.31 14.19
C LYS A 206 -26.59 -11.60 14.34
N ILE A 207 -25.27 -11.57 14.23
CA ILE A 207 -24.40 -12.76 14.32
C ILE A 207 -24.15 -13.08 15.81
N PRO A 208 -24.57 -14.26 16.30
CA PRO A 208 -24.35 -14.64 17.69
C PRO A 208 -22.86 -14.69 18.03
N GLY A 209 -22.51 -14.19 19.22
CA GLY A 209 -21.13 -14.24 19.73
C GLY A 209 -20.17 -13.20 19.15
N ILE A 210 -20.65 -12.35 18.25
CA ILE A 210 -19.87 -11.26 17.67
C ILE A 210 -20.18 -9.95 18.38
N LYS A 211 -19.14 -9.19 18.74
CA LYS A 211 -19.23 -7.84 19.27
C LYS A 211 -18.90 -6.83 18.19
N VAL A 212 -19.86 -6.02 17.80
CA VAL A 212 -19.66 -4.95 16.84
C VAL A 212 -19.11 -3.71 17.55
N LEU A 213 -17.93 -3.27 17.17
CA LEU A 213 -17.28 -2.08 17.69
C LEU A 213 -17.71 -0.82 16.90
N PRO A 214 -17.49 0.40 17.46
CA PRO A 214 -17.61 1.64 16.68
C PRO A 214 -16.73 1.61 15.44
N ARG A 215 -17.11 2.36 14.43
CA ARG A 215 -16.32 2.51 13.18
C ARG A 215 -14.90 2.98 13.50
N ILE A 216 -13.95 2.47 12.73
CA ILE A 216 -12.53 2.75 12.94
C ILE A 216 -12.08 3.73 11.86
N HIS A 217 -11.54 4.87 12.30
CA HIS A 217 -10.98 5.93 11.46
C HIS A 217 -9.53 6.28 11.82
N THR A 218 -8.84 5.42 12.51
CA THR A 218 -7.46 5.72 12.95
C THR A 218 -6.49 5.54 11.78
N PRO A 219 -5.64 6.53 11.48
CA PRO A 219 -4.61 6.41 10.48
C PRO A 219 -3.71 5.21 10.77
N SER A 220 -3.68 4.25 9.87
CA SER A 220 -2.94 3.00 10.01
C SER A 220 -2.11 2.69 8.76
N GLY A 221 -2.08 1.46 8.32
CA GLY A 221 -1.36 1.04 7.13
C GLY A 221 -1.88 1.58 5.81
N SER A 222 -1.45 0.96 4.75
CA SER A 222 -2.00 1.13 3.39
C SER A 222 -2.56 -0.21 2.97
N GLU A 223 -3.63 -0.18 2.19
CA GLU A 223 -4.32 -1.36 1.66
C GLU A 223 -4.70 -1.06 0.21
N ASP A 224 -4.23 -1.85 -0.74
CA ASP A 224 -4.46 -1.53 -2.14
C ASP A 224 -5.86 -1.90 -2.63
N CYS A 225 -6.62 -2.71 -1.89
CA CYS A 225 -8.05 -2.93 -2.17
C CYS A 225 -8.87 -1.63 -2.05
N ALA A 226 -8.34 -0.58 -1.43
CA ALA A 226 -8.93 0.76 -1.46
C ALA A 226 -9.13 1.28 -2.90
N LEU A 227 -8.33 0.81 -3.86
CA LEU A 227 -8.50 1.11 -5.28
C LEU A 227 -9.78 0.48 -5.84
N PHE A 228 -10.11 -0.76 -5.47
CA PHE A 228 -11.39 -1.39 -5.83
C PHE A 228 -12.57 -0.63 -5.23
N ILE A 229 -12.49 -0.31 -3.94
CA ILE A 229 -13.52 0.45 -3.22
C ILE A 229 -13.79 1.78 -3.93
N ARG A 230 -12.74 2.54 -4.21
CA ARG A 230 -12.82 3.81 -4.94
C ARG A 230 -13.45 3.62 -6.32
N ARG A 231 -12.96 2.65 -7.10
CA ARG A 231 -13.46 2.37 -8.46
C ARG A 231 -14.94 2.06 -8.48
N VAL A 232 -15.42 1.23 -7.55
CA VAL A 232 -16.83 0.86 -7.43
C VAL A 232 -17.68 2.08 -7.07
N ILE A 233 -17.27 2.88 -6.08
CA ILE A 233 -18.02 4.07 -5.64
C ILE A 233 -18.06 5.14 -6.74
N GLU A 234 -16.95 5.41 -7.41
CA GLU A 234 -16.87 6.38 -8.52
C GLU A 234 -17.78 5.99 -9.71
N ARG A 235 -18.09 4.70 -9.85
CA ARG A 235 -19.02 4.19 -10.86
C ARG A 235 -20.48 4.11 -10.38
N GLY A 236 -20.77 4.58 -9.16
CA GLY A 236 -22.12 4.64 -8.60
C GLY A 236 -22.52 3.44 -7.75
N GLY A 237 -21.61 2.48 -7.54
CA GLY A 237 -21.80 1.36 -6.61
C GLY A 237 -21.55 1.74 -5.15
N GLN A 238 -21.67 0.75 -4.27
CA GLN A 238 -21.40 0.89 -2.83
C GLN A 238 -20.28 -0.06 -2.43
N ALA A 239 -19.37 0.41 -1.57
CA ALA A 239 -18.25 -0.42 -1.14
C ALA A 239 -17.88 -0.18 0.32
N GLY A 240 -17.37 -1.22 0.98
CA GLY A 240 -16.97 -1.15 2.38
C GLY A 240 -15.79 -2.05 2.72
N PHE A 241 -15.15 -1.74 3.85
CA PHE A 241 -14.05 -2.51 4.40
C PHE A 241 -14.35 -2.89 5.85
N ILE A 242 -14.13 -4.17 6.18
CA ILE A 242 -14.43 -4.74 7.48
C ILE A 242 -13.14 -5.22 8.14
N LEU A 243 -12.97 -4.90 9.41
CA LEU A 243 -11.99 -5.57 10.26
C LEU A 243 -12.69 -6.67 11.08
N TYR A 244 -12.09 -7.85 11.09
CA TYR A 244 -12.45 -8.93 12.00
C TYR A 244 -11.28 -9.29 12.87
N GLY A 245 -11.53 -9.31 14.18
CA GLY A 245 -10.48 -9.41 15.19
C GLY A 245 -9.91 -10.81 15.32
N CYS A 246 -8.64 -10.87 15.58
CA CYS A 246 -7.95 -12.07 16.02
C CYS A 246 -6.91 -11.74 17.09
N ASN A 247 -6.57 -12.72 17.91
CA ASN A 247 -5.45 -12.57 18.82
C ASN A 247 -4.16 -12.89 18.05
N HIS A 248 -3.27 -11.91 17.95
CA HIS A 248 -1.95 -12.11 17.34
C HIS A 248 -0.90 -11.16 17.94
N HIS A 249 0.36 -11.45 17.69
CA HIS A 249 1.50 -10.69 18.23
C HIS A 249 1.91 -9.46 17.39
N GLY A 250 1.11 -9.06 16.43
CA GLY A 250 1.36 -7.96 15.48
C GLY A 250 1.67 -8.48 14.08
N HIS A 251 1.25 -7.69 13.07
CA HIS A 251 1.54 -7.99 11.66
C HIS A 251 3.05 -7.95 11.37
N HIS A 252 3.51 -8.70 10.36
CA HIS A 252 4.90 -8.75 9.89
C HIS A 252 5.93 -9.19 10.94
N ARG A 253 5.51 -9.93 11.96
CA ARG A 253 6.40 -10.51 12.95
C ARG A 253 6.67 -12.00 12.67
N PRO A 254 7.87 -12.52 12.98
CA PRO A 254 8.18 -13.94 12.76
C PRO A 254 7.27 -14.92 13.49
N ASN A 255 6.67 -14.48 14.60
CA ASN A 255 5.73 -15.25 15.42
C ASN A 255 4.26 -14.87 15.19
N PHE A 256 3.96 -14.31 13.98
CA PHE A 256 2.58 -14.04 13.61
C PHE A 256 1.81 -15.35 13.46
N GLU A 257 0.78 -15.51 14.25
CA GLU A 257 -0.10 -16.67 14.26
C GLU A 257 -1.52 -16.19 14.50
N ILE A 258 -2.47 -16.70 13.72
CA ILE A 258 -3.90 -16.50 13.97
C ILE A 258 -4.35 -17.66 14.86
N GLN A 259 -4.80 -17.34 16.05
CA GLN A 259 -5.38 -18.34 16.95
C GLN A 259 -6.83 -18.60 16.53
N ASP A 260 -7.11 -19.82 16.16
CA ASP A 260 -8.44 -20.32 15.77
C ASP A 260 -9.43 -20.35 16.95
#